data_7729bf98af868659981ab58b0efcd6cb
#
_entry.id   7729bf98af868659981ab58b0efcd6cb
#
_cell.length_a   1.000
_cell.length_b   1.000
_cell.length_c   1.000
_cell.angle_alpha   90.00
_cell.angle_beta   90.00
_cell.angle_gamma   90.00
#
_symmetry.space_group_name_H-M   'P 1'
#
loop_
_entity.id
_entity.type
_entity.pdbx_description
1 polymer ?
#
loop_
_entity_poly.entity_id
_entity_poly.type
_entity_poly.pdbx_seq_one_letter_code
_entity_poly.pdbx_strand_id
1 'polypeptide(L)'
;MPAETVVFGTVFMDCKGFAAYRYDPLGRNVGSVRFIHGGVGRNVAEDLASIGAKVSFVSSVDDSALGLEVLNRLKNEGIDVGHVRRAPSSGMGLWLAIMDQNGDLAASISQMPDLSIMDEIVRSEGESIVAGCKNVILELDLNDHISTTVLSLAKRYGKKVYGITGNMEVILRNRPMLGGLECYICNETEAGRLLEREIPTREPEAALALLRGYVDADGLKSMVITMGEQGSVYYDAVSAESGFCPSIPTKVTDSSGAGDAFFSGTVEALIRGFPLGQAVGYGTRLASWTIEVAEPTRTLLPGNLF
;
A
#
# COMPACT_ATOMS: atom_id res chain seq x y z
N MET A 1 -21.71 12.11 -4.72
CA MET A 1 -21.47 12.41 -3.28
C MET A 1 -19.97 12.51 -3.12
N PRO A 2 -19.43 13.44 -2.32
CA PRO A 2 -17.98 13.54 -2.15
C PRO A 2 -17.41 12.20 -1.64
N ALA A 3 -16.18 11.87 -2.04
CA ALA A 3 -15.46 10.70 -1.55
C ALA A 3 -15.25 10.81 -0.03
N GLU A 4 -15.34 9.68 0.67
CA GLU A 4 -15.10 9.68 2.11
C GLU A 4 -13.61 9.52 2.44
N THR A 5 -12.89 8.78 1.58
CA THR A 5 -11.47 8.53 1.71
C THR A 5 -10.74 8.94 0.42
N VAL A 6 -9.67 9.72 0.54
CA VAL A 6 -8.79 10.04 -0.57
C VAL A 6 -7.48 9.28 -0.42
N VAL A 7 -7.02 8.66 -1.51
CA VAL A 7 -5.74 7.95 -1.59
C VAL A 7 -4.78 8.75 -2.46
N PHE A 8 -3.64 9.14 -1.91
CA PHE A 8 -2.51 9.72 -2.64
C PHE A 8 -1.48 8.62 -2.86
N GLY A 9 -1.22 8.27 -4.10
CA GLY A 9 -0.28 7.18 -4.37
C GLY A 9 -0.01 6.95 -5.85
N THR A 10 0.88 6.01 -6.13
CA THR A 10 1.39 5.72 -7.45
C THR A 10 0.61 4.63 -8.17
N VAL A 11 0.74 4.67 -9.50
CA VAL A 11 0.32 3.59 -10.42
C VAL A 11 1.58 2.98 -11.01
N PHE A 12 1.62 1.66 -11.08
CA PHE A 12 2.65 0.90 -11.79
C PHE A 12 2.01 -0.08 -12.77
N MET A 13 2.75 -0.37 -13.83
CA MET A 13 2.51 -1.51 -14.70
C MET A 13 3.68 -2.48 -14.56
N ASP A 14 3.39 -3.68 -14.09
CA ASP A 14 4.38 -4.75 -13.96
C ASP A 14 4.40 -5.58 -15.24
N CYS A 15 5.54 -5.63 -15.91
CA CYS A 15 5.80 -6.49 -17.06
C CYS A 15 6.63 -7.68 -16.56
N LYS A 16 5.99 -8.82 -16.31
CA LYS A 16 6.65 -10.03 -15.79
C LYS A 16 6.88 -11.02 -16.93
N GLY A 17 8.16 -11.32 -17.24
CA GLY A 17 8.59 -12.36 -18.19
C GLY A 17 8.95 -13.65 -17.43
N PHE A 18 8.41 -14.78 -17.85
CA PHE A 18 8.66 -16.10 -17.24
C PHE A 18 9.43 -16.96 -18.23
N ALA A 19 10.67 -17.32 -17.93
CA ALA A 19 11.48 -18.20 -18.77
C ALA A 19 10.91 -19.63 -18.74
N ALA A 20 10.67 -20.21 -19.93
CA ALA A 20 10.18 -21.59 -20.05
C ALA A 20 11.26 -22.64 -19.75
N TYR A 21 12.52 -22.25 -19.83
CA TYR A 21 13.71 -23.09 -19.63
C TYR A 21 14.68 -22.36 -18.73
N ARG A 22 15.85 -22.99 -18.45
CA ARG A 22 16.91 -22.34 -17.70
C ARG A 22 17.21 -20.97 -18.26
N TYR A 23 17.08 -19.94 -17.41
CA TYR A 23 17.33 -18.55 -17.79
C TYR A 23 18.81 -18.34 -18.18
N ASP A 24 19.03 -17.78 -19.37
CA ASP A 24 20.35 -17.37 -19.87
C ASP A 24 20.38 -15.83 -19.95
N PRO A 25 21.16 -15.15 -19.08
CA PRO A 25 21.24 -13.69 -19.11
C PRO A 25 21.90 -13.12 -20.36
N LEU A 26 22.62 -13.95 -21.15
CA LEU A 26 23.33 -13.54 -22.36
C LEU A 26 22.61 -13.97 -23.64
N GLY A 27 21.56 -14.77 -23.53
CA GLY A 27 20.86 -15.37 -24.64
C GLY A 27 19.40 -14.92 -24.81
N ARG A 28 18.76 -15.43 -25.87
CA ARG A 28 17.33 -15.29 -26.08
C ARG A 28 16.58 -16.34 -25.26
N ASN A 29 15.78 -15.90 -24.29
CA ASN A 29 14.93 -16.77 -23.53
C ASN A 29 13.52 -16.86 -24.16
N VAL A 30 13.02 -18.06 -24.35
CA VAL A 30 11.64 -18.32 -24.76
C VAL A 30 10.80 -18.48 -23.50
N GLY A 31 9.57 -17.96 -23.51
CA GLY A 31 8.71 -18.00 -22.34
C GLY A 31 7.38 -17.29 -22.55
N SER A 32 6.76 -16.86 -21.46
CA SER A 32 5.55 -16.04 -21.47
C SER A 32 5.79 -14.67 -20.86
N VAL A 33 4.99 -13.69 -21.27
CA VAL A 33 5.02 -12.32 -20.72
C VAL A 33 3.62 -11.97 -20.25
N ARG A 34 3.51 -11.36 -19.08
CA ARG A 34 2.25 -10.85 -18.52
C ARG A 34 2.41 -9.40 -18.13
N PHE A 35 1.37 -8.62 -18.37
CA PHE A 35 1.22 -7.27 -17.83
C PHE A 35 0.23 -7.35 -16.67
N ILE A 36 0.62 -6.82 -15.53
CA ILE A 36 -0.16 -6.83 -14.29
C ILE A 36 -0.22 -5.40 -13.80
N HIS A 37 -1.40 -4.95 -13.45
CA HIS A 37 -1.54 -3.63 -12.83
C HIS A 37 -0.92 -3.66 -11.44
N GLY A 38 -0.01 -2.74 -11.17
CA GLY A 38 0.74 -2.57 -9.94
C GLY A 38 0.59 -1.17 -9.34
N GLY A 39 1.41 -0.88 -8.36
CA GLY A 39 1.42 0.37 -7.60
C GLY A 39 0.67 0.24 -6.27
N VAL A 40 1.37 0.58 -5.18
CA VAL A 40 0.83 0.47 -3.82
C VAL A 40 -0.44 1.29 -3.66
N GLY A 41 -0.41 2.58 -4.07
CA GLY A 41 -1.58 3.45 -3.96
C GLY A 41 -2.77 2.97 -4.81
N ARG A 42 -2.51 2.45 -6.02
CA ARG A 42 -3.55 1.89 -6.87
C ARG A 42 -4.15 0.62 -6.26
N ASN A 43 -3.32 -0.30 -5.74
CA ASN A 43 -3.80 -1.52 -5.07
C ASN A 43 -4.70 -1.17 -3.89
N VAL A 44 -4.25 -0.26 -3.03
CA VAL A 44 -5.04 0.22 -1.87
C VAL A 44 -6.37 0.83 -2.31
N ALA A 45 -6.39 1.64 -3.37
CA ALA A 45 -7.63 2.24 -3.86
C ALA A 45 -8.64 1.18 -4.34
N GLU A 46 -8.17 0.15 -5.07
CA GLU A 46 -9.01 -0.96 -5.53
C GLU A 46 -9.49 -1.84 -4.37
N ASP A 47 -8.62 -2.19 -3.42
CA ASP A 47 -8.98 -2.99 -2.25
C ASP A 47 -10.05 -2.29 -1.41
N LEU A 48 -9.89 -1.00 -1.14
CA LEU A 48 -10.89 -0.22 -0.41
C LEU A 48 -12.23 -0.15 -1.14
N ALA A 49 -12.21 0.05 -2.47
CA ALA A 49 -13.43 0.04 -3.26
C ALA A 49 -14.12 -1.33 -3.23
N SER A 50 -13.36 -2.42 -3.31
CA SER A 50 -13.88 -3.79 -3.27
C SER A 50 -14.61 -4.14 -1.97
N ILE A 51 -14.22 -3.50 -0.85
CA ILE A 51 -14.87 -3.65 0.47
C ILE A 51 -15.92 -2.58 0.75
N GLY A 52 -16.30 -1.81 -0.27
CA GLY A 52 -17.44 -0.87 -0.24
C GLY A 52 -17.11 0.54 0.25
N ALA A 53 -15.84 0.92 0.36
CA ALA A 53 -15.44 2.30 0.67
C ALA A 53 -15.66 3.23 -0.54
N LYS A 54 -15.96 4.51 -0.28
CA LYS A 54 -16.05 5.56 -1.31
C LYS A 54 -14.70 6.24 -1.44
N VAL A 55 -13.99 5.89 -2.50
CA VAL A 55 -12.60 6.28 -2.73
C VAL A 55 -12.48 7.31 -3.84
N SER A 56 -11.68 8.36 -3.62
CA SER A 56 -11.09 9.21 -4.65
C SER A 56 -9.59 8.96 -4.71
N PHE A 57 -9.04 8.89 -5.91
CA PHE A 57 -7.63 8.59 -6.12
C PHE A 57 -6.90 9.78 -6.74
N VAL A 58 -5.80 10.17 -6.10
CA VAL A 58 -4.90 11.23 -6.55
C VAL A 58 -3.61 10.59 -7.06
N SER A 59 -3.38 10.69 -8.36
CA SER A 59 -2.25 10.02 -9.01
C SER A 59 -1.97 10.59 -10.40
N SER A 60 -1.07 9.94 -11.12
CA SER A 60 -0.85 10.15 -12.54
C SER A 60 -0.74 8.83 -13.30
N VAL A 61 -1.07 8.86 -14.59
CA VAL A 61 -0.92 7.75 -15.53
C VAL A 61 -0.36 8.27 -16.86
N ASP A 62 0.19 7.37 -17.67
CA ASP A 62 0.65 7.73 -19.01
C ASP A 62 -0.53 8.00 -19.96
N ASP A 63 -0.32 8.89 -20.92
CA ASP A 63 -1.22 9.11 -22.06
C ASP A 63 -1.03 8.02 -23.13
N SER A 64 -1.12 6.77 -22.71
CA SER A 64 -0.92 5.56 -23.51
C SER A 64 -2.13 4.63 -23.40
N ALA A 65 -2.14 3.56 -24.19
CA ALA A 65 -3.18 2.54 -24.10
C ALA A 65 -3.19 1.86 -22.70
N LEU A 66 -2.01 1.62 -22.09
CA LEU A 66 -1.90 1.04 -20.75
C LEU A 66 -2.43 2.00 -19.68
N GLY A 67 -2.09 3.29 -19.76
CA GLY A 67 -2.63 4.28 -18.81
C GLY A 67 -4.15 4.43 -18.93
N LEU A 68 -4.70 4.35 -20.15
CA LEU A 68 -6.15 4.36 -20.36
C LEU A 68 -6.81 3.10 -19.79
N GLU A 69 -6.18 1.95 -19.92
CA GLU A 69 -6.64 0.67 -19.35
C GLU A 69 -6.76 0.77 -17.83
N VAL A 70 -5.72 1.26 -17.15
CA VAL A 70 -5.74 1.49 -15.69
C VAL A 70 -6.88 2.43 -15.29
N LEU A 71 -7.04 3.58 -15.98
CA LEU A 71 -8.12 4.52 -15.68
C LEU A 71 -9.50 3.90 -15.84
N ASN A 72 -9.70 3.10 -16.89
CA ASN A 72 -10.97 2.43 -17.13
C ASN A 72 -11.25 1.38 -16.04
N ARG A 73 -10.24 0.62 -15.61
CA ARG A 73 -10.36 -0.34 -14.52
C ARG A 73 -10.78 0.37 -13.23
N LEU A 74 -10.08 1.41 -12.80
CA LEU A 74 -10.41 2.17 -11.60
C LEU A 74 -11.84 2.72 -11.62
N LYS A 75 -12.27 3.27 -12.77
CA LYS A 75 -13.66 3.75 -12.95
C LYS A 75 -14.70 2.63 -12.83
N ASN A 76 -14.41 1.47 -13.42
CA ASN A 76 -15.31 0.31 -13.37
C ASN A 76 -15.46 -0.23 -11.95
N GLU A 77 -14.42 -0.11 -11.10
CA GLU A 77 -14.46 -0.44 -9.67
C GLU A 77 -15.11 0.67 -8.82
N GLY A 78 -15.64 1.73 -9.44
CA GLY A 78 -16.35 2.82 -8.76
C GLY A 78 -15.45 3.84 -8.07
N ILE A 79 -14.15 3.85 -8.37
CA ILE A 79 -13.19 4.81 -7.82
C ILE A 79 -13.32 6.14 -8.57
N ASP A 80 -13.40 7.24 -7.82
CA ASP A 80 -13.35 8.59 -8.40
C ASP A 80 -11.90 8.91 -8.83
N VAL A 81 -11.71 9.05 -10.15
CA VAL A 81 -10.41 9.36 -10.78
C VAL A 81 -10.33 10.82 -11.24
N GLY A 82 -11.19 11.71 -10.72
CA GLY A 82 -11.20 13.13 -11.08
C GLY A 82 -9.87 13.84 -10.84
N HIS A 83 -9.07 13.33 -9.92
CA HIS A 83 -7.74 13.84 -9.58
C HIS A 83 -6.58 12.99 -10.11
N VAL A 84 -6.83 12.09 -11.07
CA VAL A 84 -5.77 11.37 -11.78
C VAL A 84 -5.43 12.13 -13.06
N ARG A 85 -4.18 12.56 -13.18
CA ARG A 85 -3.70 13.30 -14.36
C ARG A 85 -3.10 12.35 -15.39
N ARG A 86 -3.28 12.68 -16.68
CA ARG A 86 -2.62 11.99 -17.79
C ARG A 86 -1.40 12.79 -18.21
N ALA A 87 -0.27 12.10 -18.37
CA ALA A 87 1.00 12.68 -18.80
C ALA A 87 1.45 12.07 -20.12
N PRO A 88 2.16 12.80 -20.99
CA PRO A 88 2.63 12.26 -22.27
C PRO A 88 3.54 11.05 -22.12
N SER A 89 4.30 10.97 -21.03
CA SER A 89 5.17 9.85 -20.65
C SER A 89 5.47 9.89 -19.15
N SER A 90 5.90 8.74 -18.60
CA SER A 90 6.35 8.64 -17.20
C SER A 90 5.30 9.07 -16.16
N GLY A 91 4.03 9.10 -16.51
CA GLY A 91 2.94 9.37 -15.57
C GLY A 91 2.66 8.21 -14.63
N MET A 92 3.11 7.01 -14.98
CA MET A 92 3.08 5.83 -14.12
C MET A 92 4.43 5.14 -14.11
N GLY A 93 4.69 4.33 -13.06
CA GLY A 93 5.87 3.49 -12.98
C GLY A 93 5.76 2.25 -13.85
N LEU A 94 6.90 1.70 -14.24
CA LEU A 94 7.01 0.43 -14.95
C LEU A 94 8.00 -0.47 -14.21
N TRP A 95 7.60 -1.69 -13.93
CA TRP A 95 8.49 -2.69 -13.37
C TRP A 95 8.63 -3.85 -14.34
N LEU A 96 9.81 -3.95 -14.97
CA LEU A 96 10.18 -5.09 -15.79
C LEU A 96 10.86 -6.13 -14.90
N ALA A 97 10.25 -7.31 -14.76
CA ALA A 97 10.77 -8.42 -13.98
C ALA A 97 10.97 -9.65 -14.87
N ILE A 98 12.08 -10.32 -14.70
CA ILE A 98 12.38 -11.59 -15.37
C ILE A 98 12.45 -12.67 -14.31
N MET A 99 11.56 -13.63 -14.42
CA MET A 99 11.49 -14.80 -13.57
C MET A 99 12.18 -15.97 -14.26
N ASP A 100 12.98 -16.71 -13.52
CA ASP A 100 13.62 -17.92 -14.03
C ASP A 100 12.61 -19.09 -14.16
N GLN A 101 13.10 -20.25 -14.56
CA GLN A 101 12.27 -21.46 -14.74
C GLN A 101 11.67 -22.01 -13.43
N ASN A 102 12.13 -21.55 -12.27
CA ASN A 102 11.60 -21.92 -10.96
C ASN A 102 10.57 -20.89 -10.44
N GLY A 103 10.45 -19.75 -11.14
CA GLY A 103 9.62 -18.63 -10.73
C GLY A 103 10.35 -17.64 -9.81
N ASP A 104 11.67 -17.76 -9.66
CA ASP A 104 12.47 -16.83 -8.87
C ASP A 104 12.88 -15.61 -9.70
N LEU A 105 12.99 -14.45 -9.05
CA LEU A 105 13.39 -13.20 -9.70
C LEU A 105 14.86 -13.28 -10.14
N ALA A 106 15.11 -13.36 -11.43
CA ALA A 106 16.45 -13.39 -12.01
C ALA A 106 17.03 -12.00 -12.30
N ALA A 107 16.19 -11.05 -12.74
CA ALA A 107 16.59 -9.67 -13.01
C ALA A 107 15.37 -8.74 -12.98
N SER A 108 15.58 -7.44 -12.70
CA SER A 108 14.53 -6.45 -12.83
C SER A 108 15.06 -5.07 -13.15
N ILE A 109 14.20 -4.24 -13.76
CA ILE A 109 14.41 -2.79 -13.95
C ILE A 109 13.13 -2.10 -13.48
N SER A 110 13.28 -1.10 -12.62
CA SER A 110 12.17 -0.26 -12.15
C SER A 110 12.32 1.14 -12.72
N GLN A 111 11.32 1.59 -13.47
CA GLN A 111 11.17 2.98 -13.87
C GLN A 111 10.16 3.63 -12.93
N MET A 112 10.61 4.62 -12.17
CA MET A 112 9.72 5.37 -11.25
C MET A 112 8.86 6.36 -12.05
N PRO A 113 7.62 6.66 -11.57
CA PRO A 113 6.80 7.71 -12.17
C PRO A 113 7.42 9.10 -11.95
N ASP A 114 7.08 10.04 -12.82
CA ASP A 114 7.42 11.46 -12.62
C ASP A 114 6.47 12.08 -11.59
N LEU A 115 6.94 12.21 -10.36
CA LEU A 115 6.17 12.75 -9.26
C LEU A 115 5.91 14.27 -9.37
N SER A 116 6.53 14.99 -10.30
CA SER A 116 6.28 16.42 -10.52
C SER A 116 4.82 16.71 -10.88
N ILE A 117 4.15 15.75 -11.53
CA ILE A 117 2.74 15.82 -11.88
C ILE A 117 1.87 15.78 -10.63
N MET A 118 2.17 14.88 -9.71
CA MET A 118 1.47 14.79 -8.42
C MET A 118 1.78 16.01 -7.53
N ASP A 119 3.01 16.52 -7.56
CA ASP A 119 3.38 17.78 -6.91
C ASP A 119 2.51 18.95 -7.38
N GLU A 120 2.24 19.03 -8.68
CA GLU A 120 1.38 20.07 -9.24
C GLU A 120 -0.08 19.92 -8.78
N ILE A 121 -0.60 18.69 -8.74
CA ILE A 121 -1.95 18.43 -8.20
C ILE A 121 -2.03 18.87 -6.74
N VAL A 122 -1.07 18.46 -5.92
CA VAL A 122 -1.06 18.78 -4.50
C VAL A 122 -0.93 20.29 -4.27
N ARG A 123 -0.12 21.00 -5.06
CA ARG A 123 0.04 22.45 -4.97
C ARG A 123 -1.22 23.20 -5.39
N SER A 124 -1.89 22.79 -6.49
CA SER A 124 -3.03 23.51 -7.06
C SER A 124 -4.39 23.11 -6.46
N GLU A 125 -4.56 21.85 -6.08
CA GLU A 125 -5.83 21.28 -5.65
C GLU A 125 -5.79 20.62 -4.28
N GLY A 126 -4.59 20.41 -3.69
CA GLY A 126 -4.41 19.64 -2.44
C GLY A 126 -5.27 20.15 -1.30
N GLU A 127 -5.43 21.48 -1.17
CA GLU A 127 -6.27 22.06 -0.13
C GLU A 127 -7.73 21.67 -0.30
N SER A 128 -8.29 21.77 -1.49
CA SER A 128 -9.69 21.43 -1.77
C SER A 128 -9.93 19.92 -1.65
N ILE A 129 -8.97 19.10 -2.10
CA ILE A 129 -9.03 17.64 -2.01
C ILE A 129 -9.07 17.20 -0.54
N VAL A 130 -8.11 17.65 0.27
CA VAL A 130 -8.00 17.26 1.68
C VAL A 130 -9.13 17.85 2.51
N ALA A 131 -9.54 19.09 2.27
CA ALA A 131 -10.69 19.68 2.96
C ALA A 131 -12.00 18.91 2.67
N GLY A 132 -12.16 18.42 1.43
CA GLY A 132 -13.37 17.75 0.95
C GLY A 132 -13.54 16.29 1.38
N CYS A 133 -12.52 15.61 1.88
CA CYS A 133 -12.58 14.22 2.34
C CYS A 133 -12.76 14.10 3.86
N LYS A 134 -12.99 12.89 4.36
CA LYS A 134 -13.00 12.56 5.80
C LYS A 134 -11.66 12.00 6.24
N ASN A 135 -11.07 11.13 5.44
CA ASN A 135 -9.83 10.41 5.72
C ASN A 135 -8.86 10.53 4.57
N VAL A 136 -7.59 10.50 4.86
CA VAL A 136 -6.49 10.52 3.90
C VAL A 136 -5.68 9.25 4.03
N ILE A 137 -5.40 8.59 2.92
CA ILE A 137 -4.40 7.54 2.82
C ILE A 137 -3.25 8.09 1.98
N LEU A 138 -2.04 7.92 2.49
CA LEU A 138 -0.84 8.46 1.89
C LEU A 138 0.20 7.34 1.70
N GLU A 139 0.58 7.11 0.45
CA GLU A 139 1.77 6.36 0.14
C GLU A 139 2.99 7.19 0.54
N LEU A 140 3.73 6.75 1.56
CA LEU A 140 4.71 7.58 2.27
C LEU A 140 6.00 7.82 1.50
N ASP A 141 6.23 7.08 0.44
CA ASP A 141 7.41 7.19 -0.42
C ASP A 141 7.22 8.08 -1.67
N LEU A 142 6.13 8.81 -1.73
CA LEU A 142 6.05 9.99 -2.57
C LEU A 142 7.13 10.99 -2.11
N ASN A 143 7.48 11.98 -2.94
CA ASN A 143 8.55 12.91 -2.56
C ASN A 143 8.22 13.69 -1.26
N ASP A 144 9.25 14.27 -0.64
CA ASP A 144 9.12 14.98 0.64
C ASP A 144 8.09 16.13 0.59
N HIS A 145 7.98 16.82 -0.57
CA HIS A 145 7.06 17.94 -0.73
C HIS A 145 5.59 17.47 -0.71
N ILE A 146 5.25 16.42 -1.46
CA ILE A 146 3.89 15.85 -1.46
C ILE A 146 3.52 15.39 -0.06
N SER A 147 4.38 14.58 0.57
CA SER A 147 4.09 13.98 1.87
C SER A 147 3.93 15.03 2.97
N THR A 148 4.84 16.00 3.06
CA THR A 148 4.78 17.06 4.07
C THR A 148 3.61 18.01 3.84
N THR A 149 3.27 18.31 2.58
CA THR A 149 2.12 19.18 2.26
C THR A 149 0.81 18.49 2.60
N VAL A 150 0.63 17.22 2.21
CA VAL A 150 -0.60 16.46 2.52
C VAL A 150 -0.78 16.31 4.03
N LEU A 151 0.27 15.95 4.78
CA LEU A 151 0.23 15.85 6.24
C LEU A 151 -0.11 17.20 6.90
N SER A 152 0.47 18.31 6.42
CA SER A 152 0.18 19.66 6.92
C SER A 152 -1.27 20.05 6.67
N LEU A 153 -1.80 19.81 5.47
CA LEU A 153 -3.19 20.05 5.13
C LEU A 153 -4.13 19.19 5.96
N ALA A 154 -3.84 17.90 6.11
CA ALA A 154 -4.64 16.99 6.94
C ALA A 154 -4.70 17.47 8.38
N LYS A 155 -3.58 17.89 8.97
CA LYS A 155 -3.53 18.48 10.31
C LYS A 155 -4.37 19.76 10.39
N ARG A 156 -4.26 20.65 9.40
CA ARG A 156 -5.02 21.92 9.35
C ARG A 156 -6.53 21.70 9.30
N TYR A 157 -6.98 20.68 8.56
CA TYR A 157 -8.39 20.35 8.40
C TYR A 157 -8.90 19.26 9.33
N GLY A 158 -8.10 18.82 10.31
CA GLY A 158 -8.45 17.80 11.29
C GLY A 158 -8.78 16.45 10.67
N LYS A 159 -8.07 16.07 9.58
CA LYS A 159 -8.27 14.79 8.90
C LYS A 159 -7.37 13.72 9.46
N LYS A 160 -7.88 12.50 9.56
CA LYS A 160 -7.08 11.32 9.91
C LYS A 160 -6.24 10.90 8.72
N VAL A 161 -4.97 10.60 8.96
CA VAL A 161 -4.04 10.10 7.93
C VAL A 161 -3.56 8.72 8.28
N TYR A 162 -3.62 7.82 7.31
CA TYR A 162 -3.08 6.46 7.39
C TYR A 162 -1.97 6.33 6.35
N GLY A 163 -0.82 5.83 6.75
CA GLY A 163 0.35 5.75 5.89
C GLY A 163 0.69 4.33 5.50
N ILE A 164 0.94 4.12 4.21
CA ILE A 164 1.46 2.86 3.67
C ILE A 164 2.83 3.08 3.04
N THR A 165 3.70 2.10 3.16
CA THR A 165 5.06 2.12 2.63
C THR A 165 5.11 1.46 1.26
N GLY A 166 5.71 2.12 0.27
CA GLY A 166 6.18 1.52 -0.97
C GLY A 166 7.72 1.41 -0.97
N ASN A 167 8.40 2.46 -0.49
CA ASN A 167 9.86 2.51 -0.40
C ASN A 167 10.31 3.16 0.92
N MET A 168 11.10 2.45 1.69
CA MET A 168 11.58 2.90 3.01
C MET A 168 12.54 4.09 2.97
N GLU A 169 13.19 4.38 1.84
CA GLU A 169 14.25 5.42 1.79
C GLU A 169 13.72 6.82 2.16
N VAL A 170 12.50 7.17 1.74
CA VAL A 170 11.88 8.45 2.08
C VAL A 170 11.54 8.50 3.57
N ILE A 171 10.97 7.43 4.10
CA ILE A 171 10.60 7.32 5.51
C ILE A 171 11.82 7.41 6.42
N LEU A 172 12.90 6.69 6.10
CA LEU A 172 14.13 6.69 6.90
C LEU A 172 14.80 8.07 6.95
N ARG A 173 14.68 8.87 5.89
CA ARG A 173 15.17 10.25 5.86
C ARG A 173 14.27 11.22 6.61
N ASN A 174 12.98 10.91 6.75
CA ASN A 174 11.99 11.81 7.32
C ASN A 174 11.09 11.11 8.35
N ARG A 175 11.68 10.39 9.30
CA ARG A 175 10.97 9.62 10.35
C ARG A 175 9.89 10.43 11.11
N PRO A 176 10.07 11.74 11.42
CA PRO A 176 9.06 12.52 12.13
C PRO A 176 7.68 12.57 11.44
N MET A 177 7.60 12.28 10.13
CA MET A 177 6.32 12.19 9.42
C MET A 177 5.38 11.12 9.99
N LEU A 178 5.93 10.04 10.55
CA LEU A 178 5.15 8.95 11.13
C LEU A 178 4.29 9.39 12.31
N GLY A 179 4.73 10.38 13.09
CA GLY A 179 3.96 10.96 14.20
C GLY A 179 2.68 11.69 13.76
N GLY A 180 2.55 12.01 12.47
CA GLY A 180 1.33 12.60 11.89
C GLY A 180 0.23 11.58 11.53
N LEU A 181 0.53 10.28 11.63
CA LEU A 181 -0.38 9.20 11.21
C LEU A 181 -1.27 8.74 12.37
N GLU A 182 -2.48 8.29 12.03
CA GLU A 182 -3.35 7.58 12.98
C GLU A 182 -2.84 6.16 13.25
N CYS A 183 -2.39 5.48 12.19
CA CYS A 183 -1.78 4.15 12.26
C CYS A 183 -0.72 4.03 11.19
N TYR A 184 0.43 3.46 11.54
CA TYR A 184 1.48 3.06 10.61
C TYR A 184 1.53 1.54 10.50
N ILE A 185 1.49 1.03 9.26
CA ILE A 185 1.53 -0.41 9.00
C ILE A 185 2.72 -0.70 8.09
N CYS A 186 3.56 -1.63 8.49
CA CYS A 186 4.73 -2.08 7.72
C CYS A 186 4.99 -3.57 7.93
N ASN A 187 5.83 -4.15 7.07
CA ASN A 187 6.27 -5.54 7.24
C ASN A 187 7.51 -5.66 8.16
N GLU A 188 7.90 -6.90 8.48
CA GLU A 188 9.04 -7.18 9.37
C GLU A 188 10.37 -6.64 8.84
N THR A 189 10.56 -6.64 7.51
CA THR A 189 11.78 -6.11 6.88
C THR A 189 11.84 -4.58 7.00
N GLU A 190 10.73 -3.91 6.73
CA GLU A 190 10.58 -2.47 6.87
C GLU A 190 10.72 -2.03 8.32
N ALA A 191 10.04 -2.75 9.24
CA ALA A 191 10.17 -2.53 10.67
C ALA A 191 11.62 -2.72 11.14
N GLY A 192 12.31 -3.77 10.65
CA GLY A 192 13.70 -4.03 10.97
C GLY A 192 14.63 -2.88 10.58
N ARG A 193 14.41 -2.28 9.41
CA ARG A 193 15.13 -1.08 8.96
C ARG A 193 14.81 0.15 9.80
N LEU A 194 13.55 0.32 10.18
CA LEU A 194 13.10 1.46 10.97
C LEU A 194 13.61 1.40 12.41
N LEU A 195 13.56 0.22 13.01
CA LEU A 195 14.02 -0.04 14.40
C LEU A 195 15.53 -0.32 14.48
N GLU A 196 16.23 -0.45 13.34
CA GLU A 196 17.66 -0.83 13.26
C GLU A 196 17.94 -2.15 13.99
N ARG A 197 16.99 -3.10 13.91
CA ARG A 197 17.02 -4.41 14.57
C ARG A 197 16.27 -5.43 13.75
N GLU A 198 16.67 -6.69 13.84
CA GLU A 198 15.89 -7.80 13.33
C GLU A 198 14.60 -7.99 14.16
N ILE A 199 13.48 -8.18 13.49
CA ILE A 199 12.20 -8.46 14.14
C ILE A 199 12.09 -9.97 14.39
N PRO A 200 11.90 -10.41 15.66
CA PRO A 200 11.80 -11.83 16.00
C PRO A 200 10.43 -12.41 15.60
N THR A 201 10.24 -12.68 14.32
CA THR A 201 8.94 -13.06 13.74
C THR A 201 8.35 -14.35 14.32
N ARG A 202 9.18 -15.23 14.87
CA ARG A 202 8.75 -16.50 15.50
C ARG A 202 8.46 -16.36 17.00
N GLU A 203 8.68 -15.20 17.57
CA GLU A 203 8.49 -14.88 18.99
C GLU A 203 7.58 -13.66 19.13
N PRO A 204 6.23 -13.82 18.98
CA PRO A 204 5.32 -12.69 18.95
C PRO A 204 5.41 -11.75 20.16
N GLU A 205 5.65 -12.27 21.36
CA GLU A 205 5.82 -11.45 22.56
C GLU A 205 7.08 -10.57 22.47
N ALA A 206 8.18 -11.10 21.93
CA ALA A 206 9.41 -10.33 21.75
C ALA A 206 9.24 -9.28 20.66
N ALA A 207 8.58 -9.61 19.53
CA ALA A 207 8.26 -8.66 18.49
C ALA A 207 7.35 -7.53 19.01
N LEU A 208 6.33 -7.88 19.81
CA LEU A 208 5.42 -6.92 20.45
C LEU A 208 6.16 -5.99 21.43
N ALA A 209 7.09 -6.51 22.20
CA ALA A 209 7.89 -5.69 23.12
C ALA A 209 8.74 -4.66 22.38
N LEU A 210 9.36 -5.05 21.24
CA LEU A 210 10.10 -4.13 20.37
C LEU A 210 9.18 -3.05 19.78
N LEU A 211 8.02 -3.47 19.27
CA LEU A 211 7.01 -2.56 18.69
C LEU A 211 6.56 -1.51 19.72
N ARG A 212 6.19 -1.92 20.93
CA ARG A 212 5.78 -1.00 22.01
C ARG A 212 6.89 0.00 22.34
N GLY A 213 8.12 -0.49 22.55
CA GLY A 213 9.26 0.37 22.88
C GLY A 213 9.50 1.44 21.80
N TYR A 214 9.34 1.08 20.53
CA TYR A 214 9.50 2.01 19.42
C TYR A 214 8.35 3.04 19.37
N VAL A 215 7.10 2.58 19.42
CA VAL A 215 5.91 3.47 19.37
C VAL A 215 5.93 4.49 20.50
N ASP A 216 6.26 4.06 21.72
CA ASP A 216 6.32 4.94 22.90
C ASP A 216 7.49 5.95 22.80
N ALA A 217 8.66 5.51 22.30
CA ALA A 217 9.84 6.36 22.17
C ALA A 217 9.69 7.44 21.09
N ASP A 218 9.09 7.07 19.94
CA ASP A 218 8.91 7.98 18.80
C ASP A 218 7.57 8.73 18.81
N GLY A 219 6.72 8.47 19.81
CA GLY A 219 5.45 9.16 19.99
C GLY A 219 4.42 8.88 18.89
N LEU A 220 4.44 7.67 18.32
CA LEU A 220 3.42 7.24 17.37
C LEU A 220 2.10 6.94 18.11
N LYS A 221 0.96 7.12 17.42
CA LYS A 221 -0.34 6.76 18.00
C LYS A 221 -0.55 5.26 17.98
N SER A 222 -0.35 4.61 16.83
CA SER A 222 -0.43 3.17 16.71
C SER A 222 0.43 2.64 15.57
N MET A 223 0.84 1.38 15.69
CA MET A 223 1.63 0.70 14.68
C MET A 223 1.30 -0.79 14.62
N VAL A 224 1.41 -1.35 13.42
CA VAL A 224 1.26 -2.78 13.14
C VAL A 224 2.47 -3.26 12.37
N ILE A 225 3.02 -4.41 12.75
CA ILE A 225 4.07 -5.10 12.00
C ILE A 225 3.50 -6.43 11.49
N THR A 226 3.43 -6.58 10.16
CA THR A 226 3.07 -7.85 9.52
C THR A 226 4.32 -8.73 9.39
N MET A 227 4.18 -10.04 9.62
CA MET A 227 5.25 -11.02 9.66
C MET A 227 4.94 -12.21 8.74
N GLY A 228 4.30 -11.94 7.61
CA GLY A 228 3.92 -12.94 6.62
C GLY A 228 3.08 -14.08 7.22
N GLU A 229 3.49 -15.32 7.01
CA GLU A 229 2.82 -16.51 7.55
C GLU A 229 2.84 -16.60 9.08
N GLN A 230 3.71 -15.82 9.75
CA GLN A 230 3.79 -15.76 11.21
C GLN A 230 2.74 -14.80 11.81
N GLY A 231 1.89 -14.16 11.00
CA GLY A 231 0.84 -13.27 11.48
C GLY A 231 1.27 -11.82 11.62
N SER A 232 0.78 -11.12 12.62
CA SER A 232 1.11 -9.71 12.87
C SER A 232 1.04 -9.35 14.35
N VAL A 233 1.81 -8.35 14.76
CA VAL A 233 1.74 -7.73 16.08
C VAL A 233 1.30 -6.28 15.95
N TYR A 234 0.54 -5.79 16.94
CA TYR A 234 -0.02 -4.43 16.91
C TYR A 234 0.04 -3.78 18.28
N TYR A 235 0.17 -2.47 18.29
CA TYR A 235 0.09 -1.64 19.49
C TYR A 235 -0.54 -0.28 19.19
N ASP A 236 -1.52 0.09 20.00
CA ASP A 236 -2.16 1.41 20.03
C ASP A 236 -1.82 2.09 21.37
N ALA A 237 -0.96 3.10 21.34
CA ALA A 237 -0.54 3.84 22.52
C ALA A 237 -1.67 4.70 23.11
N VAL A 238 -2.69 5.06 22.32
CA VAL A 238 -3.83 5.89 22.79
C VAL A 238 -4.76 5.09 23.68
N SER A 239 -5.11 3.88 23.28
CA SER A 239 -5.99 2.97 24.05
C SER A 239 -5.22 1.98 24.93
N ALA A 240 -3.88 1.91 24.79
CA ALA A 240 -3.02 0.88 25.36
C ALA A 240 -3.38 -0.55 24.91
N GLU A 241 -4.13 -0.69 23.81
CA GLU A 241 -4.46 -1.98 23.21
C GLU A 241 -3.24 -2.55 22.48
N SER A 242 -2.98 -3.83 22.67
CA SER A 242 -1.88 -4.50 21.95
C SER A 242 -2.10 -5.99 21.90
N GLY A 243 -1.51 -6.64 20.92
CA GLY A 243 -1.63 -8.07 20.79
C GLY A 243 -0.95 -8.65 19.56
N PHE A 244 -1.27 -9.91 19.34
CA PHE A 244 -0.85 -10.70 18.19
C PHE A 244 -2.09 -11.21 17.45
N CYS A 245 -2.07 -11.14 16.12
CA CYS A 245 -3.08 -11.72 15.25
C CYS A 245 -2.42 -12.81 14.39
N PRO A 246 -2.86 -14.07 14.50
CA PRO A 246 -2.30 -15.14 13.68
C PRO A 246 -2.71 -14.98 12.22
N SER A 247 -1.89 -15.49 11.30
CA SER A 247 -2.24 -15.59 9.88
C SER A 247 -3.40 -16.58 9.67
N ILE A 248 -4.10 -16.44 8.55
CA ILE A 248 -5.13 -17.39 8.13
C ILE A 248 -4.48 -18.38 7.17
N PRO A 249 -4.50 -19.70 7.47
CA PRO A 249 -3.99 -20.73 6.56
C PRO A 249 -4.73 -20.66 5.21
N THR A 250 -3.99 -20.39 4.14
CA THR A 250 -4.56 -20.11 2.82
C THR A 250 -3.69 -20.72 1.73
N LYS A 251 -4.30 -21.15 0.63
CA LYS A 251 -3.55 -21.59 -0.55
C LYS A 251 -3.01 -20.39 -1.30
N VAL A 252 -1.72 -20.17 -1.21
CA VAL A 252 -1.04 -19.06 -1.91
C VAL A 252 -0.93 -19.35 -3.41
N THR A 253 -1.47 -18.46 -4.23
CA THR A 253 -1.28 -18.42 -5.68
C THR A 253 -0.22 -17.38 -6.06
N ASP A 254 -0.34 -16.16 -5.53
CA ASP A 254 0.64 -15.07 -5.64
C ASP A 254 0.56 -14.23 -4.36
N SER A 255 1.69 -13.85 -3.79
CA SER A 255 1.73 -13.01 -2.57
C SER A 255 1.77 -11.50 -2.87
N SER A 256 1.81 -11.11 -4.15
CA SER A 256 1.77 -9.69 -4.54
C SER A 256 0.48 -9.04 -4.03
N GLY A 257 0.58 -7.82 -3.48
CA GLY A 257 -0.57 -7.08 -2.96
C GLY A 257 -1.10 -7.52 -1.59
N ALA A 258 -0.54 -8.59 -0.98
CA ALA A 258 -0.97 -9.04 0.35
C ALA A 258 -0.86 -7.94 1.42
N GLY A 259 0.23 -7.16 1.37
CA GLY A 259 0.46 -6.03 2.29
C GLY A 259 -0.55 -4.90 2.06
N ASP A 260 -0.85 -4.59 0.79
CA ASP A 260 -1.80 -3.54 0.42
C ASP A 260 -3.22 -3.92 0.86
N ALA A 261 -3.61 -5.18 0.66
CA ALA A 261 -4.89 -5.72 1.10
C ALA A 261 -5.00 -5.75 2.64
N PHE A 262 -3.93 -6.19 3.34
CA PHE A 262 -3.88 -6.13 4.80
C PHE A 262 -4.07 -4.70 5.30
N PHE A 263 -3.34 -3.75 4.73
CA PHE A 263 -3.47 -2.33 5.05
C PHE A 263 -4.90 -1.85 4.82
N SER A 264 -5.47 -2.11 3.64
CA SER A 264 -6.80 -1.64 3.24
C SER A 264 -7.90 -2.16 4.17
N GLY A 265 -7.89 -3.45 4.48
CA GLY A 265 -8.85 -4.04 5.41
C GLY A 265 -8.73 -3.52 6.84
N THR A 266 -7.48 -3.32 7.31
CA THR A 266 -7.21 -2.76 8.64
C THR A 266 -7.67 -1.30 8.73
N VAL A 267 -7.28 -0.48 7.75
CA VAL A 267 -7.59 0.96 7.75
C VAL A 267 -9.09 1.21 7.61
N GLU A 268 -9.78 0.50 6.72
CA GLU A 268 -11.24 0.67 6.62
C GLU A 268 -11.96 0.26 7.90
N ALA A 269 -11.50 -0.78 8.60
CA ALA A 269 -12.05 -1.14 9.90
C ALA A 269 -11.82 -0.04 10.96
N LEU A 270 -10.62 0.57 10.99
CA LEU A 270 -10.34 1.72 11.87
C LEU A 270 -11.21 2.93 11.54
N ILE A 271 -11.45 3.21 10.25
CA ILE A 271 -12.35 4.28 9.78
C ILE A 271 -13.78 4.03 10.26
N ARG A 272 -14.23 2.78 10.28
CA ARG A 272 -15.54 2.37 10.80
C ARG A 272 -15.62 2.38 12.33
N GLY A 273 -14.51 2.62 13.04
CA GLY A 273 -14.46 2.73 14.49
C GLY A 273 -14.21 1.41 15.22
N PHE A 274 -13.77 0.37 14.55
CA PHE A 274 -13.33 -0.87 15.22
C PHE A 274 -12.02 -0.63 15.98
N PRO A 275 -11.83 -1.28 17.16
CA PRO A 275 -10.54 -1.25 17.86
C PRO A 275 -9.46 -1.95 17.05
N LEU A 276 -8.18 -1.60 17.32
CA LEU A 276 -7.04 -2.00 16.47
C LEU A 276 -6.92 -3.51 16.30
N GLY A 277 -7.11 -4.29 17.38
CA GLY A 277 -7.03 -5.75 17.30
C GLY A 277 -8.08 -6.38 16.40
N GLN A 278 -9.32 -5.84 16.39
CA GLN A 278 -10.34 -6.28 15.45
C GLN A 278 -10.04 -5.82 14.03
N ALA A 279 -9.54 -4.59 13.87
CA ALA A 279 -9.19 -4.04 12.58
C ALA A 279 -8.08 -4.87 11.89
N VAL A 280 -7.05 -5.26 12.62
CA VAL A 280 -5.99 -6.16 12.14
C VAL A 280 -6.54 -7.51 11.69
N GLY A 281 -7.57 -8.05 12.37
CA GLY A 281 -8.25 -9.27 11.95
C GLY A 281 -8.96 -9.16 10.58
N TYR A 282 -9.57 -7.99 10.30
CA TYR A 282 -10.15 -7.70 8.98
C TYR A 282 -9.07 -7.57 7.90
N GLY A 283 -7.95 -6.90 8.20
CA GLY A 283 -6.80 -6.83 7.30
C GLY A 283 -6.22 -8.21 6.97
N THR A 284 -6.03 -9.06 8.00
CA THR A 284 -5.56 -10.43 7.81
C THR A 284 -6.49 -11.24 6.90
N ARG A 285 -7.80 -11.07 7.04
CA ARG A 285 -8.79 -11.75 6.21
C ARG A 285 -8.75 -11.28 4.76
N LEU A 286 -8.69 -9.97 4.52
CA LEU A 286 -8.62 -9.44 3.15
C LEU A 286 -7.33 -9.88 2.46
N ALA A 287 -6.18 -9.82 3.15
CA ALA A 287 -4.91 -10.33 2.65
C ALA A 287 -4.99 -11.82 2.29
N SER A 288 -5.62 -12.65 3.15
CA SER A 288 -5.77 -14.07 2.86
C SER A 288 -6.59 -14.34 1.59
N TRP A 289 -7.62 -13.54 1.33
CA TRP A 289 -8.39 -13.65 0.10
C TRP A 289 -7.63 -13.19 -1.14
N THR A 290 -6.80 -12.16 -1.01
CA THR A 290 -6.01 -11.59 -2.11
C THR A 290 -4.96 -12.57 -2.59
N ILE A 291 -4.24 -13.26 -1.71
CA ILE A 291 -3.17 -14.19 -2.12
C ILE A 291 -3.67 -15.50 -2.77
N GLU A 292 -4.97 -15.73 -2.80
CA GLU A 292 -5.57 -16.87 -3.53
C GLU A 292 -5.66 -16.66 -5.04
N VAL A 293 -5.51 -15.43 -5.52
CA VAL A 293 -5.60 -15.07 -6.95
C VAL A 293 -4.23 -14.63 -7.48
N ALA A 294 -4.10 -14.54 -8.80
CA ALA A 294 -2.83 -14.14 -9.45
C ALA A 294 -2.70 -12.63 -9.65
N GLU A 295 -3.72 -11.87 -9.28
CA GLU A 295 -3.73 -10.40 -9.33
C GLU A 295 -3.39 -9.84 -7.95
N PRO A 296 -2.74 -8.66 -7.88
CA PRO A 296 -2.39 -8.04 -6.60
C PRO A 296 -3.59 -7.48 -5.82
N THR A 297 -4.77 -7.45 -6.43
CA THR A 297 -6.04 -7.05 -5.81
C THR A 297 -7.12 -8.06 -6.18
N ARG A 298 -8.08 -8.26 -5.28
CA ARG A 298 -9.23 -9.14 -5.51
C ARG A 298 -10.52 -8.33 -5.51
N THR A 299 -11.03 -7.99 -6.68
CA THR A 299 -12.24 -7.18 -6.82
C THR A 299 -13.54 -7.95 -6.54
N LEU A 300 -13.54 -9.27 -6.77
CA LEU A 300 -14.65 -10.17 -6.44
C LEU A 300 -14.33 -10.95 -5.17
N LEU A 301 -14.79 -10.43 -4.04
CA LEU A 301 -14.55 -11.04 -2.74
C LEU A 301 -15.43 -12.30 -2.52
N PRO A 302 -14.92 -13.32 -1.80
CA PRO A 302 -15.67 -14.54 -1.53
C PRO A 302 -16.81 -14.35 -0.52
N GLY A 303 -16.91 -13.18 0.11
CA GLY A 303 -17.93 -12.85 1.09
C GLY A 303 -17.84 -11.40 1.56
N ASN A 304 -18.70 -11.02 2.49
CA ASN A 304 -18.61 -9.72 3.14
C ASN A 304 -17.43 -9.70 4.11
N LEU A 305 -16.65 -8.63 4.08
CA LEU A 305 -15.54 -8.47 5.00
C LEU A 305 -16.04 -8.01 6.38
N PHE A 306 -17.04 -7.13 6.40
CA PHE A 306 -17.62 -6.51 7.61
C PHE A 306 -19.02 -7.02 7.91
#